data_e865461916aa4a67ea7c84686cd47ef2
#
_entry.id   e865461916aa4a67ea7c84686cd47ef2
#
_cell.length_a   1.000
_cell.length_b   1.000
_cell.length_c   1.000
_cell.angle_alpha   90.00
_cell.angle_beta   90.00
_cell.angle_gamma   90.00
#
_symmetry.space_group_name_H-M   'P 1'
#
loop_
_entity.id
_entity.type
_entity.pdbx_description
1 polymer ?
#
loop_
_entity_poly.entity_id
_entity_poly.type
_entity_poly.pdbx_seq_one_letter_code
_entity_poly.pdbx_strand_id
1 'polypeptide(L)'
;MNIIMFLIEKGLIPDILIRFGIRYLVAQRLQEETNTFSKDENHQKDRFISEMVDSPIAINTVDANSQHYELPAEFFNLVLGEHNKYSGCVWEKGIETLTEAETESLKVYCERAKILDGMKVLELGCGWGSLSLWIATHYPNTHVTAVSNSKIQRQFILNIRDTVSYTHLTLPTNREV
;
A
#
# COMPACT_ATOMS: atom_id res chain seq x y z
N MET A 1 18.13 -16.43 -16.00
CA MET A 1 17.32 -15.24 -16.37
C MET A 1 16.49 -15.64 -17.59
N ASN A 2 15.16 -15.48 -17.52
CA ASN A 2 14.27 -15.88 -18.61
C ASN A 2 14.51 -14.93 -19.80
N ILE A 3 14.68 -15.49 -21.01
CA ILE A 3 15.00 -14.70 -22.24
C ILE A 3 13.93 -13.62 -22.51
N ILE A 4 12.67 -13.89 -22.15
CA ILE A 4 11.55 -12.95 -22.31
C ILE A 4 11.76 -11.75 -21.38
N MET A 5 12.14 -11.96 -20.11
CA MET A 5 12.44 -10.88 -19.17
C MET A 5 13.59 -10.02 -19.64
N PHE A 6 14.66 -10.65 -20.14
CA PHE A 6 15.78 -9.91 -20.73
C PHE A 6 15.35 -9.00 -21.90
N LEU A 7 14.48 -9.50 -22.80
CA LEU A 7 13.98 -8.72 -23.92
C LEU A 7 13.07 -7.55 -23.47
N ILE A 8 12.26 -7.77 -22.42
CA ILE A 8 11.43 -6.71 -21.81
C ILE A 8 12.33 -5.62 -21.21
N GLU A 9 13.31 -6.00 -20.39
CA GLU A 9 14.24 -5.06 -19.74
C GLU A 9 15.07 -4.24 -20.75
N LYS A 10 15.35 -4.81 -21.92
CA LYS A 10 16.01 -4.11 -23.02
C LYS A 10 15.09 -3.25 -23.88
N GLY A 11 13.79 -3.20 -23.56
CA GLY A 11 12.82 -2.43 -24.35
C GLY A 11 12.60 -2.97 -25.76
N LEU A 12 12.93 -4.25 -26.02
CA LEU A 12 12.84 -4.87 -27.34
C LEU A 12 11.45 -5.41 -27.66
N ILE A 13 10.57 -5.47 -26.64
CA ILE A 13 9.17 -5.91 -26.81
C ILE A 13 8.27 -4.67 -26.76
N PRO A 14 7.42 -4.45 -27.78
CA PRO A 14 6.46 -3.35 -27.77
C PRO A 14 5.49 -3.44 -26.58
N ASP A 15 5.18 -2.30 -25.97
CA ASP A 15 4.28 -2.18 -24.82
C ASP A 15 2.94 -2.88 -25.01
N ILE A 16 2.39 -2.86 -26.23
CA ILE A 16 1.11 -3.51 -26.53
C ILE A 16 1.16 -5.02 -26.28
N LEU A 17 2.27 -5.67 -26.60
CA LEU A 17 2.46 -7.10 -26.36
C LEU A 17 2.66 -7.38 -24.88
N ILE A 18 3.40 -6.53 -24.17
CA ILE A 18 3.58 -6.63 -22.71
C ILE A 18 2.22 -6.51 -22.02
N ARG A 19 1.44 -5.50 -22.37
CA ARG A 19 0.09 -5.28 -21.82
C ARG A 19 -0.86 -6.44 -22.11
N PHE A 20 -0.79 -7.01 -23.31
CA PHE A 20 -1.57 -8.20 -23.66
C PHE A 20 -1.19 -9.39 -22.79
N GLY A 21 0.12 -9.65 -22.64
CA GLY A 21 0.63 -10.73 -21.79
C GLY A 21 0.22 -10.55 -20.32
N ILE A 22 0.33 -9.34 -19.77
CA ILE A 22 -0.10 -9.04 -18.40
C ILE A 22 -1.60 -9.29 -18.23
N ARG A 23 -2.42 -8.78 -19.13
CA ARG A 23 -3.89 -8.99 -19.08
C ARG A 23 -4.28 -10.46 -19.17
N TYR A 24 -3.58 -11.24 -20.01
CA TYR A 24 -3.79 -12.67 -20.12
C TYR A 24 -3.49 -13.38 -18.79
N LEU A 25 -2.32 -13.10 -18.18
CA LEU A 25 -1.92 -13.69 -16.90
C LEU A 25 -2.87 -13.30 -15.76
N VAL A 26 -3.31 -12.04 -15.71
CA VAL A 26 -4.29 -11.56 -14.72
C VAL A 26 -5.64 -12.25 -14.90
N ALA A 27 -6.11 -12.41 -16.15
CA ALA A 27 -7.36 -13.12 -16.43
C ALA A 27 -7.27 -14.61 -16.03
N GLN A 28 -6.14 -15.26 -16.30
CA GLN A 28 -5.89 -16.64 -15.88
C GLN A 28 -5.93 -16.74 -14.35
N ARG A 29 -5.23 -15.86 -13.64
CA ARG A 29 -5.23 -15.85 -12.18
C ARG A 29 -6.61 -15.62 -11.60
N LEU A 30 -7.37 -14.67 -12.14
CA LEU A 30 -8.75 -14.43 -11.73
C LEU A 30 -9.62 -15.67 -11.91
N GLN A 31 -9.47 -16.38 -13.03
CA GLN A 31 -10.23 -17.61 -13.28
C GLN A 31 -9.86 -18.73 -12.31
N GLU A 32 -8.56 -18.90 -12.00
CA GLU A 32 -8.08 -19.86 -11.01
C GLU A 32 -8.70 -19.57 -9.63
N GLU A 33 -8.64 -18.32 -9.16
CA GLU A 33 -9.22 -17.92 -7.88
C GLU A 33 -10.74 -18.10 -7.87
N THR A 34 -11.46 -17.65 -8.90
CA THR A 34 -12.91 -17.79 -9.00
C THR A 34 -13.34 -19.27 -8.98
N ASN A 35 -12.65 -20.13 -9.74
CA ASN A 35 -12.95 -21.56 -9.76
C ASN A 35 -12.63 -22.25 -8.42
N THR A 36 -11.63 -21.74 -7.72
CA THR A 36 -11.22 -22.24 -6.40
C THR A 36 -12.28 -21.86 -5.36
N PHE A 37 -12.77 -20.62 -5.35
CA PHE A 37 -13.79 -20.14 -4.42
C PHE A 37 -15.19 -20.72 -4.68
N SER A 38 -15.54 -21.03 -5.93
CA SER A 38 -16.90 -21.49 -6.29
C SER A 38 -17.20 -22.94 -5.90
N LYS A 39 -16.20 -23.75 -5.57
CA LYS A 39 -16.39 -25.18 -5.33
C LYS A 39 -16.60 -25.58 -3.87
N ASP A 40 -16.05 -24.84 -2.91
CA ASP A 40 -16.24 -25.09 -1.47
C ASP A 40 -15.68 -23.93 -0.60
N GLU A 41 -16.38 -22.80 -0.56
CA GLU A 41 -15.92 -21.58 0.13
C GLU A 41 -15.59 -21.80 1.61
N ASN A 42 -16.39 -22.58 2.31
CA ASN A 42 -16.21 -22.80 3.73
C ASN A 42 -14.99 -23.66 4.02
N HIS A 43 -14.80 -24.74 3.26
CA HIS A 43 -13.68 -25.67 3.49
C HIS A 43 -12.31 -25.05 3.16
N GLN A 44 -12.25 -24.19 2.17
CA GLN A 44 -11.01 -23.47 1.81
C GLN A 44 -10.65 -22.38 2.83
N LYS A 45 -11.66 -21.66 3.31
CA LYS A 45 -11.48 -20.68 4.39
C LYS A 45 -10.96 -21.34 5.66
N ASP A 46 -11.57 -22.45 6.06
CA ASP A 46 -11.16 -23.19 7.25
C ASP A 46 -9.74 -23.76 7.10
N ARG A 47 -9.42 -24.28 5.93
CA ARG A 47 -8.06 -24.74 5.62
C ARG A 47 -7.05 -23.59 5.70
N PHE A 48 -7.34 -22.45 5.08
CA PHE A 48 -6.47 -21.27 5.12
C PHE A 48 -6.27 -20.76 6.55
N ILE A 49 -7.33 -20.72 7.36
CA ILE A 49 -7.25 -20.36 8.78
C ILE A 49 -6.36 -21.35 9.53
N SER A 50 -6.51 -22.66 9.29
CA SER A 50 -5.66 -23.67 9.93
C SER A 50 -4.19 -23.52 9.53
N GLU A 51 -3.91 -23.30 8.25
CA GLU A 51 -2.54 -23.04 7.76
C GLU A 51 -1.94 -21.78 8.39
N MET A 52 -2.75 -20.72 8.61
CA MET A 52 -2.29 -19.51 9.31
C MET A 52 -1.98 -19.75 10.79
N VAL A 53 -2.79 -20.55 11.48
CA VAL A 53 -2.57 -20.87 12.91
C VAL A 53 -1.25 -21.63 13.12
N ASP A 54 -0.90 -22.52 12.20
CA ASP A 54 0.31 -23.34 12.25
C ASP A 54 1.56 -22.64 11.69
N SER A 55 1.40 -21.48 11.07
CA SER A 55 2.51 -20.73 10.47
C SER A 55 3.12 -19.70 11.42
N PRO A 56 4.40 -19.31 11.25
CA PRO A 56 4.98 -18.16 11.93
C PRO A 56 4.20 -16.87 11.65
N ILE A 57 4.16 -15.93 12.60
CA ILE A 57 3.47 -14.63 12.46
C ILE A 57 3.96 -13.86 11.24
N ALA A 58 5.24 -13.97 10.90
CA ALA A 58 5.83 -13.30 9.75
C ALA A 58 6.81 -14.23 9.03
N ILE A 59 6.64 -14.38 7.71
CA ILE A 59 7.46 -15.21 6.84
C ILE A 59 8.16 -14.30 5.84
N ASN A 60 9.47 -14.55 5.58
CA ASN A 60 10.27 -13.82 4.58
C ASN A 60 10.27 -12.29 4.77
N THR A 61 10.33 -11.81 6.00
CA THR A 61 10.25 -10.36 6.33
C THR A 61 11.36 -9.55 5.64
N VAL A 62 12.56 -10.09 5.53
CA VAL A 62 13.70 -9.42 4.87
C VAL A 62 13.45 -9.28 3.38
N ASP A 63 13.01 -10.35 2.71
CA ASP A 63 12.72 -10.34 1.27
C ASP A 63 11.54 -9.44 0.94
N ALA A 64 10.49 -9.49 1.77
CA ALA A 64 9.32 -8.62 1.62
C ALA A 64 9.71 -7.14 1.77
N ASN A 65 10.55 -6.79 2.74
CA ASN A 65 11.02 -5.43 2.92
C ASN A 65 11.83 -4.94 1.71
N SER A 66 12.79 -5.74 1.24
CA SER A 66 13.64 -5.34 0.12
C SER A 66 12.86 -5.21 -1.20
N GLN A 67 11.87 -6.07 -1.43
CA GLN A 67 11.07 -6.05 -2.66
C GLN A 67 9.98 -4.96 -2.68
N HIS A 68 9.40 -4.63 -1.53
CA HIS A 68 8.24 -3.75 -1.47
C HIS A 68 8.53 -2.36 -0.91
N TYR A 69 9.54 -2.19 -0.07
CA TYR A 69 9.71 -0.95 0.69
C TYR A 69 11.05 -0.24 0.46
N GLU A 70 12.02 -0.89 -0.20
CA GLU A 70 13.33 -0.29 -0.49
C GLU A 70 13.46 0.25 -1.92
N LEU A 71 12.34 0.39 -2.63
CA LEU A 71 12.32 1.07 -3.92
C LEU A 71 12.36 2.60 -3.71
N PRO A 72 12.96 3.35 -4.67
CA PRO A 72 12.99 4.80 -4.60
C PRO A 72 11.59 5.43 -4.53
N ALA A 73 11.43 6.49 -3.73
CA ALA A 73 10.16 7.21 -3.59
C ALA A 73 9.63 7.73 -4.92
N GLU A 74 10.52 8.11 -5.83
CA GLU A 74 10.19 8.59 -7.17
C GLU A 74 9.40 7.57 -7.99
N PHE A 75 9.69 6.27 -7.81
CA PHE A 75 8.92 5.21 -8.46
C PHE A 75 7.46 5.25 -8.01
N PHE A 76 7.23 5.38 -6.70
CA PHE A 76 5.86 5.41 -6.15
C PHE A 76 5.10 6.68 -6.56
N ASN A 77 5.78 7.82 -6.66
CA ASN A 77 5.19 9.07 -7.19
C ASN A 77 4.73 8.95 -8.65
N LEU A 78 5.32 8.04 -9.43
CA LEU A 78 4.94 7.80 -10.82
C LEU A 78 3.79 6.81 -10.98
N VAL A 79 3.61 5.88 -10.04
CA VAL A 79 2.65 4.76 -10.17
C VAL A 79 1.43 4.87 -9.25
N LEU A 80 1.49 5.71 -8.22
CA LEU A 80 0.41 5.98 -7.28
C LEU A 80 -0.25 7.34 -7.57
N GLY A 81 -1.35 7.62 -6.91
CA GLY A 81 -1.97 8.93 -6.92
C GLY A 81 -1.27 9.92 -5.99
N GLU A 82 -1.82 11.13 -5.84
CA GLU A 82 -1.20 12.22 -5.07
C GLU A 82 -0.98 11.89 -3.59
N HIS A 83 -1.77 10.97 -3.03
CA HIS A 83 -1.64 10.57 -1.63
C HIS A 83 -0.69 9.41 -1.38
N ASN A 84 -0.07 8.86 -2.42
CA ASN A 84 0.87 7.74 -2.34
C ASN A 84 0.32 6.53 -1.54
N LYS A 85 -0.98 6.21 -1.72
CA LYS A 85 -1.63 5.12 -1.02
C LYS A 85 -1.30 3.77 -1.67
N TYR A 86 -0.31 3.08 -1.13
CA TYR A 86 0.21 1.81 -1.67
C TYR A 86 -0.69 0.59 -1.44
N SER A 87 -1.72 0.70 -0.63
CA SER A 87 -2.75 -0.32 -0.45
C SER A 87 -3.92 -0.12 -1.40
N GLY A 88 -4.81 -1.11 -1.53
CA GLY A 88 -5.97 -1.03 -2.41
C GLY A 88 -6.89 0.17 -2.10
N CYS A 89 -7.55 0.70 -3.12
CA CYS A 89 -8.43 1.85 -3.02
C CYS A 89 -9.89 1.47 -3.24
N VAL A 90 -10.79 2.27 -2.68
CA VAL A 90 -12.24 2.17 -2.91
C VAL A 90 -12.55 2.86 -4.23
N TRP A 91 -13.18 2.12 -5.14
CA TRP A 91 -13.61 2.61 -6.45
C TRP A 91 -15.14 2.59 -6.48
N GLU A 92 -15.76 3.69 -6.11
CA GLU A 92 -17.20 3.85 -6.21
C GLU A 92 -17.60 4.37 -7.60
N LYS A 93 -18.91 4.33 -7.88
CA LYS A 93 -19.43 4.84 -9.14
C LYS A 93 -19.15 6.34 -9.26
N GLY A 94 -18.46 6.73 -10.33
CA GLY A 94 -18.08 8.12 -10.61
C GLY A 94 -16.64 8.47 -10.26
N ILE A 95 -15.88 7.55 -9.65
CA ILE A 95 -14.43 7.70 -9.45
C ILE A 95 -13.73 7.27 -10.73
N GLU A 96 -12.95 8.16 -11.34
CA GLU A 96 -12.30 7.92 -12.63
C GLU A 96 -10.78 7.85 -12.52
N THR A 97 -10.19 8.47 -11.48
CA THR A 97 -8.74 8.54 -11.29
C THR A 97 -8.27 7.86 -10.02
N LEU A 98 -7.01 7.43 -10.00
CA LEU A 98 -6.40 6.83 -8.82
C LEU A 98 -6.35 7.81 -7.64
N THR A 99 -6.07 9.09 -7.88
CA THR A 99 -6.07 10.13 -6.83
C THR A 99 -7.46 10.27 -6.18
N GLU A 100 -8.54 10.24 -6.96
CA GLU A 100 -9.89 10.26 -6.41
C GLU A 100 -10.19 9.01 -5.58
N ALA A 101 -9.77 7.83 -6.05
CA ALA A 101 -9.94 6.58 -5.33
C ALA A 101 -9.13 6.55 -4.01
N GLU A 102 -7.91 7.10 -4.01
CA GLU A 102 -7.11 7.29 -2.80
C GLU A 102 -7.81 8.23 -1.81
N THR A 103 -8.27 9.38 -2.30
CA THR A 103 -9.00 10.39 -1.51
C THR A 103 -10.23 9.76 -0.84
N GLU A 104 -11.05 9.05 -1.60
CA GLU A 104 -12.26 8.42 -1.06
C GLU A 104 -11.92 7.36 -0.01
N SER A 105 -10.89 6.55 -0.26
CA SER A 105 -10.43 5.55 0.69
C SER A 105 -9.95 6.16 2.00
N LEU A 106 -9.24 7.29 1.96
CA LEU A 106 -8.75 7.99 3.14
C LEU A 106 -9.89 8.60 3.97
N LYS A 107 -10.92 9.15 3.30
CA LYS A 107 -12.16 9.59 3.96
C LYS A 107 -12.85 8.44 4.67
N VAL A 108 -13.08 7.32 3.97
CA VAL A 108 -13.71 6.12 4.53
C VAL A 108 -12.91 5.58 5.74
N TYR A 109 -11.58 5.64 5.70
CA TYR A 109 -10.76 5.24 6.85
C TYR A 109 -10.99 6.16 8.06
N CYS A 110 -10.97 7.47 7.85
CA CYS A 110 -11.23 8.44 8.92
C CYS A 110 -12.63 8.28 9.51
N GLU A 111 -13.65 8.07 8.67
CA GLU A 111 -15.03 7.85 9.11
C GLU A 111 -15.16 6.56 9.94
N ARG A 112 -14.63 5.43 9.44
CA ARG A 112 -14.68 4.13 10.13
C ARG A 112 -13.93 4.13 11.44
N ALA A 113 -12.77 4.80 11.47
CA ALA A 113 -11.98 4.97 12.68
C ALA A 113 -12.53 6.09 13.60
N LYS A 114 -13.58 6.81 13.16
CA LYS A 114 -14.20 7.92 13.89
C LYS A 114 -13.17 8.98 14.30
N ILE A 115 -12.27 9.34 13.39
CA ILE A 115 -11.27 10.35 13.63
C ILE A 115 -11.95 11.72 13.79
N LEU A 116 -11.67 12.39 14.89
CA LEU A 116 -12.11 13.75 15.17
C LEU A 116 -10.88 14.63 15.39
N ASP A 117 -11.04 15.91 15.06
CA ASP A 117 -9.96 16.87 15.29
C ASP A 117 -9.62 16.99 16.79
N GLY A 118 -8.34 17.14 17.12
CA GLY A 118 -7.83 17.16 18.48
C GLY A 118 -7.49 15.79 19.09
N MET A 119 -7.71 14.69 18.38
CA MET A 119 -7.36 13.34 18.85
C MET A 119 -5.86 13.08 18.83
N LYS A 120 -5.44 12.05 19.58
CA LYS A 120 -4.11 11.43 19.45
C LYS A 120 -4.26 10.11 18.68
N VAL A 121 -3.64 10.04 17.51
CA VAL A 121 -3.72 8.89 16.58
C VAL A 121 -2.37 8.19 16.53
N LEU A 122 -2.37 6.86 16.68
CA LEU A 122 -1.23 6.00 16.41
C LEU A 122 -1.51 5.20 15.15
N GLU A 123 -0.69 5.38 14.11
CA GLU A 123 -0.75 4.61 12.88
C GLU A 123 0.42 3.61 12.83
N LEU A 124 0.10 2.32 12.87
CA LEU A 124 1.07 1.23 12.76
C LEU A 124 1.17 0.76 11.30
N GLY A 125 2.37 0.85 10.72
CA GLY A 125 2.59 0.53 9.31
C GLY A 125 2.12 1.64 8.37
N CYS A 126 2.55 2.86 8.61
CA CYS A 126 2.08 4.06 7.88
C CYS A 126 2.46 4.08 6.38
N GLY A 127 3.31 3.16 5.91
CA GLY A 127 3.76 3.13 4.52
C GLY A 127 4.36 4.46 4.09
N TRP A 128 3.91 5.00 2.97
CA TRP A 128 4.33 6.30 2.44
C TRP A 128 3.64 7.49 3.14
N GLY A 129 2.93 7.23 4.24
CA GLY A 129 2.32 8.27 5.07
C GLY A 129 0.99 8.78 4.56
N SER A 130 0.32 8.08 3.64
CA SER A 130 -0.91 8.57 3.02
C SER A 130 -1.98 8.95 4.04
N LEU A 131 -2.27 8.09 5.02
CA LEU A 131 -3.26 8.40 6.05
C LEU A 131 -2.73 9.40 7.08
N SER A 132 -1.48 9.27 7.53
CA SER A 132 -0.86 10.21 8.48
C SER A 132 -0.86 11.65 7.94
N LEU A 133 -0.44 11.83 6.68
CA LEU A 133 -0.41 13.15 6.03
C LEU A 133 -1.83 13.67 5.75
N TRP A 134 -2.75 12.78 5.37
CA TRP A 134 -4.16 13.13 5.21
C TRP A 134 -4.76 13.66 6.53
N ILE A 135 -4.54 12.95 7.64
CA ILE A 135 -5.02 13.38 8.96
C ILE A 135 -4.40 14.72 9.34
N ALA A 136 -3.07 14.87 9.17
CA ALA A 136 -2.39 16.12 9.48
C ALA A 136 -2.92 17.32 8.67
N THR A 137 -3.38 17.09 7.44
CA THR A 137 -3.95 18.13 6.59
C THR A 137 -5.38 18.50 6.99
N HIS A 138 -6.22 17.50 7.27
CA HIS A 138 -7.67 17.70 7.43
C HIS A 138 -8.10 17.85 8.89
N TYR A 139 -7.25 17.47 9.85
CA TYR A 139 -7.50 17.52 11.28
C TYR A 139 -6.33 18.24 11.99
N PRO A 140 -6.23 19.57 11.87
CA PRO A 140 -5.00 20.32 12.21
C PRO A 140 -4.64 20.31 13.71
N ASN A 141 -5.59 19.99 14.60
CA ASN A 141 -5.32 19.88 16.04
C ASN A 141 -5.04 18.43 16.48
N THR A 142 -5.06 17.45 15.55
CA THR A 142 -4.83 16.04 15.82
C THR A 142 -3.33 15.74 15.85
N HIS A 143 -2.88 15.01 16.88
CA HIS A 143 -1.48 14.56 16.99
C HIS A 143 -1.35 13.15 16.43
N VAL A 144 -0.59 13.01 15.36
CA VAL A 144 -0.37 11.72 14.70
C VAL A 144 1.02 11.20 15.02
N THR A 145 1.09 9.96 15.52
CA THR A 145 2.32 9.19 15.65
C THR A 145 2.32 8.08 14.62
N ALA A 146 3.15 8.21 13.58
CA ALA A 146 3.24 7.27 12.48
C ALA A 146 4.46 6.34 12.66
N VAL A 147 4.26 5.04 12.49
CA VAL A 147 5.33 4.03 12.64
C VAL A 147 5.53 3.29 11.33
N SER A 148 6.75 3.27 10.82
CA SER A 148 7.20 2.46 9.68
C SER A 148 8.54 1.80 10.01
N ASN A 149 8.77 0.59 9.51
CA ASN A 149 10.07 -0.08 9.59
C ASN A 149 11.01 0.30 8.42
N SER A 150 10.52 1.03 7.43
CA SER A 150 11.31 1.48 6.27
C SER A 150 11.92 2.86 6.52
N LYS A 151 13.26 2.94 6.44
CA LYS A 151 14.01 4.20 6.55
C LYS A 151 13.69 5.15 5.40
N ILE A 152 13.48 4.61 4.20
CA ILE A 152 13.15 5.39 2.99
C ILE A 152 11.78 6.05 3.14
N GLN A 153 10.76 5.28 3.54
CA GLN A 153 9.42 5.80 3.78
C GLN A 153 9.42 6.86 4.88
N ARG A 154 10.13 6.60 5.97
CA ARG A 154 10.28 7.58 7.06
C ARG A 154 10.86 8.89 6.55
N GLN A 155 11.96 8.85 5.79
CA GLN A 155 12.60 10.07 5.27
C GLN A 155 11.68 10.81 4.31
N PHE A 156 10.96 10.10 3.45
CA PHE A 156 9.96 10.68 2.55
C PHE A 156 8.89 11.48 3.31
N ILE A 157 8.29 10.87 4.35
CA ILE A 157 7.26 11.53 5.16
C ILE A 157 7.84 12.75 5.90
N LEU A 158 9.05 12.65 6.47
CA LEU A 158 9.71 13.77 7.14
C LEU A 158 9.97 14.95 6.20
N ASN A 159 10.38 14.69 4.97
CA ASN A 159 10.59 15.74 3.98
C ASN A 159 9.29 16.49 3.66
N ILE A 160 8.17 15.77 3.50
CA ILE A 160 6.86 16.40 3.28
C ILE A 160 6.43 17.17 4.54
N ARG A 161 6.53 16.56 5.72
CA ARG A 161 6.19 17.20 6.99
C ARG A 161 6.90 18.54 7.16
N ASP A 162 8.19 18.57 6.90
CA ASP A 162 9.02 19.76 7.11
C ASP A 162 8.72 20.84 6.06
N THR A 163 8.39 20.45 4.83
CA THR A 163 7.99 21.37 3.75
C THR A 163 6.68 22.08 4.05
N VAL A 164 5.69 21.37 4.64
CA VAL A 164 4.35 21.91 4.94
C VAL A 164 4.17 22.27 6.41
N SER A 165 5.22 22.17 7.22
CA SER A 165 5.25 22.54 8.66
C SER A 165 4.22 21.81 9.53
N TYR A 166 4.00 20.52 9.29
CA TYR A 166 3.14 19.67 10.14
C TYR A 166 3.82 19.31 11.46
N THR A 167 3.79 20.22 12.43
CA THR A 167 4.46 20.05 13.74
C THR A 167 3.84 18.96 14.62
N HIS A 168 2.59 18.58 14.34
CA HIS A 168 1.81 17.58 15.07
C HIS A 168 1.93 16.14 14.49
N LEU A 169 2.73 15.94 13.46
CA LEU A 169 3.07 14.63 12.92
C LEU A 169 4.46 14.20 13.40
N THR A 170 4.54 13.08 14.09
CA THR A 170 5.78 12.52 14.62
C THR A 170 6.05 11.12 14.04
N LEU A 171 7.32 10.86 13.71
CA LEU A 171 7.79 9.54 13.30
C LEU A 171 8.94 9.15 14.23
N PRO A 172 8.67 8.36 15.28
CA PRO A 172 9.70 7.89 16.17
C PRO A 172 10.78 7.11 15.40
N THR A 173 12.03 7.29 15.82
CA THR A 173 13.14 6.46 15.32
C THR A 173 12.96 5.06 15.88
N ASN A 174 12.79 4.05 15.02
CA ASN A 174 12.95 2.68 15.46
C ASN A 174 14.40 2.51 15.93
N ARG A 175 14.58 2.34 17.23
CA ARG A 175 15.78 1.67 17.70
C ARG A 175 15.57 0.21 17.31
N GLU A 176 16.52 -0.32 16.54
CA GLU A 176 16.57 -1.74 16.21
C GLU A 176 16.43 -2.53 17.52
N VAL A 177 15.38 -3.36 17.60
CA VAL A 177 15.21 -4.35 18.65
C VAL A 177 15.94 -5.60 18.18
#